data_870a1480c704c36b5ab6be64d3c2d16d
#
_entry.id   870a1480c704c36b5ab6be64d3c2d16d
#
_cell.length_a   1.000
_cell.length_b   1.000
_cell.length_c   1.000
_cell.angle_alpha   90.00
_cell.angle_beta   90.00
_cell.angle_gamma   90.00
#
_symmetry.space_group_name_H-M   'P 1'
#
loop_
_entity.id
_entity.type
_entity.pdbx_description
1 polymer ?
#
loop_
_entity_poly.entity_id
_entity_poly.type
_entity_poly.pdbx_seq_one_letter_code
_entity_poly.pdbx_strand_id
1 'polypeptide(L)'
;MVHLDAGQSKTVNQKIEVRQPHLWSPDSPYLYRVESRVKEGKNTLDGGITRAGIRKAEFKGKEGFWLNGKPFGQLIGANRHQDFAYVGNALPNSGQWRDAKKLRDAGCRIIRVAHYPQDPSFMDACDELGMFVIVATPGWQYWNKEPEFARLVHENTRQMIRRDRNHACVLMWEPILNETRYPLDFALEALRITKEEYPYPGRPVAAADVHSAGVEENYDVVYGWPGDDEKTDSPEQCIFTREYGENVDDWYAHNNNNRASRSWGERPLLVQALSLAKSYDEMYRTTGKFIGGAQWHPFDHQRGYHPDPYWGGIFDAFRQPKYA
;
A
#
# COMPACT_ATOMS: atom_id res chain seq x y z
N MET A 1 5.42 -33.23 -19.67
CA MET A 1 5.47 -32.83 -21.08
C MET A 1 4.09 -32.32 -21.46
N VAL A 2 3.98 -31.19 -22.15
CA VAL A 2 2.71 -30.59 -22.57
C VAL A 2 2.71 -30.56 -24.08
N HIS A 3 1.64 -31.04 -24.72
CA HIS A 3 1.45 -30.91 -26.18
C HIS A 3 0.48 -29.72 -26.38
N LEU A 4 0.79 -28.90 -27.36
CA LEU A 4 -0.02 -27.74 -27.79
C LEU A 4 -0.14 -27.79 -29.30
N ASP A 5 -1.38 -27.70 -29.82
CA ASP A 5 -1.63 -27.48 -31.23
C ASP A 5 -1.48 -25.99 -31.56
N ALA A 6 -1.34 -25.70 -32.86
CA ALA A 6 -1.22 -24.31 -33.33
C ALA A 6 -2.42 -23.45 -32.84
N GLY A 7 -2.13 -22.32 -32.22
CA GLY A 7 -3.13 -21.39 -31.64
C GLY A 7 -3.70 -21.78 -30.27
N GLN A 8 -3.29 -22.91 -29.70
CA GLN A 8 -3.72 -23.31 -28.36
C GLN A 8 -2.92 -22.63 -27.26
N SER A 9 -3.60 -22.36 -26.13
CA SER A 9 -3.02 -21.88 -24.87
C SER A 9 -3.29 -22.89 -23.77
N LYS A 10 -2.32 -23.10 -22.87
CA LYS A 10 -2.48 -23.98 -21.70
C LYS A 10 -1.78 -23.42 -20.48
N THR A 11 -2.49 -23.38 -19.37
CA THR A 11 -1.92 -23.07 -18.06
C THR A 11 -1.30 -24.32 -17.43
N VAL A 12 -0.06 -24.21 -17.01
CA VAL A 12 0.67 -25.29 -16.32
C VAL A 12 0.94 -24.87 -14.87
N ASN A 13 0.47 -25.66 -13.92
CA ASN A 13 0.72 -25.46 -12.50
C ASN A 13 1.85 -26.39 -12.04
N GLN A 14 2.83 -25.80 -11.35
CA GLN A 14 3.92 -26.53 -10.72
C GLN A 14 4.00 -26.18 -9.24
N LYS A 15 4.37 -27.17 -8.42
CA LYS A 15 4.61 -26.96 -6.98
C LYS A 15 6.05 -27.30 -6.68
N ILE A 16 6.72 -26.41 -5.97
CA ILE A 16 8.10 -26.56 -5.49
C ILE A 16 8.06 -26.46 -3.97
N GLU A 17 8.54 -27.48 -3.28
CA GLU A 17 8.71 -27.41 -1.83
C GLU A 17 10.07 -26.77 -1.51
N VAL A 18 10.04 -25.72 -0.70
CA VAL A 18 11.26 -25.10 -0.14
C VAL A 18 11.33 -25.47 1.33
N ARG A 19 12.23 -26.40 1.68
CA ARG A 19 12.41 -26.85 3.05
C ARG A 19 13.24 -25.85 3.84
N GLN A 20 12.80 -25.52 5.07
CA GLN A 20 13.45 -24.56 5.95
C GLN A 20 13.76 -23.22 5.23
N PRO A 21 12.72 -22.53 4.70
CA PRO A 21 12.95 -21.34 3.90
C PRO A 21 13.53 -20.19 4.74
N HIS A 22 14.38 -19.38 4.11
CA HIS A 22 14.68 -18.05 4.62
C HIS A 22 13.43 -17.18 4.45
N LEU A 23 12.84 -16.77 5.57
CA LEU A 23 11.59 -16.01 5.54
C LEU A 23 11.88 -14.53 5.30
N TRP A 24 11.10 -13.94 4.39
CA TRP A 24 11.12 -12.50 4.16
C TRP A 24 10.48 -11.75 5.34
N SER A 25 11.14 -10.69 5.78
CA SER A 25 10.61 -9.72 6.73
C SER A 25 11.24 -8.35 6.48
N PRO A 26 10.68 -7.26 7.03
CA PRO A 26 11.29 -5.93 6.94
C PRO A 26 12.74 -5.86 7.44
N ASP A 27 13.10 -6.66 8.42
CA ASP A 27 14.47 -6.68 8.99
C ASP A 27 15.37 -7.72 8.32
N SER A 28 14.82 -8.62 7.51
CA SER A 28 15.53 -9.64 6.72
C SER A 28 14.79 -9.89 5.40
N PRO A 29 14.91 -8.98 4.42
CA PRO A 29 14.11 -9.01 3.18
C PRO A 29 14.69 -9.99 2.16
N TYR A 30 14.75 -11.29 2.51
CA TYR A 30 15.29 -12.32 1.66
C TYR A 30 14.36 -12.66 0.51
N LEU A 31 14.89 -12.62 -0.73
CA LEU A 31 14.14 -12.92 -1.95
C LEU A 31 14.74 -14.14 -2.66
N TYR A 32 13.87 -15.07 -3.00
CA TYR A 32 14.17 -16.17 -3.88
C TYR A 32 14.08 -15.73 -5.34
N ARG A 33 14.87 -16.38 -6.19
CA ARG A 33 14.81 -16.24 -7.63
C ARG A 33 14.19 -17.52 -8.22
N VAL A 34 12.99 -17.39 -8.76
CA VAL A 34 12.28 -18.48 -9.45
C VAL A 34 12.55 -18.37 -10.94
N GLU A 35 13.26 -19.35 -11.50
CA GLU A 35 13.53 -19.41 -12.94
C GLU A 35 12.54 -20.36 -13.61
N SER A 36 11.80 -19.86 -14.59
CA SER A 36 10.91 -20.64 -15.46
C SER A 36 11.56 -20.78 -16.83
N ARG A 37 11.51 -21.96 -17.42
CA ARG A 37 12.03 -22.22 -18.76
C ARG A 37 11.04 -23.07 -19.57
N VAL A 38 10.71 -22.61 -20.75
CA VAL A 38 9.96 -23.40 -21.76
C VAL A 38 10.97 -24.08 -22.66
N LYS A 39 10.86 -25.38 -22.78
CA LYS A 39 11.83 -26.18 -23.55
C LYS A 39 11.14 -27.07 -24.57
N GLU A 40 11.76 -27.21 -25.74
CA GLU A 40 11.47 -28.23 -26.73
C GLU A 40 12.68 -29.18 -26.83
N GLY A 41 12.52 -30.38 -26.28
CA GLY A 41 13.66 -31.29 -26.14
C GLY A 41 14.79 -30.69 -25.27
N LYS A 42 15.96 -30.48 -25.86
CA LYS A 42 17.11 -29.84 -25.20
C LYS A 42 17.15 -28.30 -25.37
N ASN A 43 16.38 -27.76 -26.30
CA ASN A 43 16.40 -26.35 -26.61
C ASN A 43 15.49 -25.56 -25.67
N THR A 44 15.99 -24.43 -25.17
CA THR A 44 15.17 -23.46 -24.44
C THR A 44 14.55 -22.51 -25.45
N LEU A 45 13.21 -22.44 -25.48
CA LEU A 45 12.44 -21.57 -26.36
C LEU A 45 12.16 -20.23 -25.72
N ASP A 46 11.86 -20.25 -24.40
CA ASP A 46 11.50 -19.06 -23.64
C ASP A 46 11.77 -19.26 -22.15
N GLY A 47 11.78 -18.18 -21.37
CA GLY A 47 11.97 -18.25 -19.94
C GLY A 47 11.77 -16.91 -19.25
N GLY A 48 11.62 -16.97 -17.94
CA GLY A 48 11.44 -15.80 -17.11
C GLY A 48 12.04 -15.99 -15.72
N ILE A 49 12.31 -14.88 -15.07
CA ILE A 49 12.77 -14.83 -13.69
C ILE A 49 11.75 -14.05 -12.88
N THR A 50 11.25 -14.67 -11.81
CA THR A 50 10.38 -14.01 -10.84
C THR A 50 11.08 -13.98 -9.49
N ARG A 51 11.12 -12.82 -8.84
CA ARG A 51 11.56 -12.71 -7.45
C ARG A 51 10.36 -12.98 -6.54
N ALA A 52 10.57 -13.71 -5.46
CA ALA A 52 9.52 -14.05 -4.51
C ALA A 52 10.08 -14.14 -3.09
N GLY A 53 9.39 -13.53 -2.14
CA GLY A 53 9.69 -13.69 -0.72
C GLY A 53 8.70 -14.65 -0.06
N ILE A 54 9.20 -15.57 0.74
CA ILE A 54 8.39 -16.51 1.51
C ILE A 54 8.12 -15.90 2.88
N ARG A 55 6.87 -15.70 3.24
CA ARG A 55 6.46 -15.18 4.55
C ARG A 55 5.09 -15.67 4.94
N LYS A 56 4.77 -15.58 6.22
CA LYS A 56 3.43 -15.80 6.76
C LYS A 56 2.96 -14.52 7.45
N ALA A 57 1.93 -13.89 6.93
CA ALA A 57 1.27 -12.73 7.53
C ALA A 57 -0.09 -13.13 8.07
N GLU A 58 -0.42 -12.72 9.29
CA GLU A 58 -1.67 -13.06 9.97
C GLU A 58 -2.23 -11.82 10.65
N PHE A 59 -3.53 -11.61 10.48
CA PHE A 59 -4.29 -10.53 11.12
C PHE A 59 -5.22 -11.19 12.14
N LYS A 60 -5.05 -10.87 13.42
CA LYS A 60 -5.66 -11.62 14.52
C LYS A 60 -6.53 -10.75 15.42
N GLY A 61 -7.24 -9.82 14.86
CA GLY A 61 -8.12 -8.94 15.60
C GLY A 61 -7.39 -8.26 16.77
N LYS A 62 -7.82 -8.55 18.01
CA LYS A 62 -7.23 -7.95 19.24
C LYS A 62 -5.78 -8.35 19.51
N GLU A 63 -5.28 -9.43 18.91
CA GLU A 63 -3.86 -9.81 19.00
C GLU A 63 -2.99 -9.04 17.97
N GLY A 64 -3.59 -8.24 17.11
CA GLY A 64 -2.90 -7.40 16.14
C GLY A 64 -2.31 -8.17 14.95
N PHE A 65 -1.27 -7.59 14.36
CA PHE A 65 -0.59 -8.14 13.19
C PHE A 65 0.58 -9.05 13.60
N TRP A 66 0.65 -10.23 12.99
CA TRP A 66 1.70 -11.23 13.19
C TRP A 66 2.44 -11.52 11.89
N LEU A 67 3.76 -11.62 11.99
CA LEU A 67 4.63 -11.96 10.87
C LEU A 67 5.51 -13.16 11.24
N ASN A 68 5.48 -14.20 10.40
CA ASN A 68 6.32 -15.38 10.56
C ASN A 68 6.17 -16.05 11.94
N GLY A 69 4.93 -16.07 12.45
CA GLY A 69 4.56 -16.68 13.73
C GLY A 69 4.90 -15.86 14.98
N LYS A 70 5.23 -14.58 14.84
CA LYS A 70 5.54 -13.67 15.96
C LYS A 70 4.71 -12.39 15.85
N PRO A 71 4.30 -11.77 16.97
CA PRO A 71 3.75 -10.43 16.96
C PRO A 71 4.72 -9.46 16.29
N PHE A 72 4.22 -8.63 15.38
CA PHE A 72 5.06 -7.65 14.66
C PHE A 72 5.08 -6.28 15.33
N GLY A 73 4.01 -5.92 16.02
CA GLY A 73 3.76 -4.57 16.51
C GLY A 73 3.06 -3.70 15.47
N GLN A 74 3.22 -2.38 15.57
CA GLN A 74 2.49 -1.44 14.74
C GLN A 74 3.09 -1.27 13.35
N LEU A 75 2.24 -1.26 12.35
CA LEU A 75 2.55 -0.98 10.95
C LEU A 75 2.46 0.53 10.69
N ILE A 76 3.46 1.28 11.15
CA ILE A 76 3.48 2.73 10.98
C ILE A 76 4.25 3.10 9.72
N GLY A 77 3.68 4.02 8.94
CA GLY A 77 4.30 4.46 7.71
C GLY A 77 3.63 5.68 7.10
N ALA A 78 3.57 5.70 5.78
CA ALA A 78 3.08 6.86 5.06
C ALA A 78 2.33 6.49 3.78
N ASN A 79 1.55 7.43 3.28
CA ASN A 79 1.00 7.37 1.93
C ASN A 79 2.04 7.87 0.92
N ARG A 80 1.98 7.44 -0.33
CA ARG A 80 2.89 7.95 -1.35
C ARG A 80 2.20 8.24 -2.68
N HIS A 81 2.32 9.50 -3.14
CA HIS A 81 2.27 9.85 -4.55
C HIS A 81 3.67 9.72 -5.16
N GLN A 82 3.77 9.25 -6.41
CA GLN A 82 5.08 9.05 -7.04
C GLN A 82 5.60 10.26 -7.81
N ASP A 83 4.92 11.39 -7.72
CA ASP A 83 5.33 12.62 -8.38
C ASP A 83 6.61 13.22 -7.79
N PHE A 84 7.34 13.91 -8.62
CA PHE A 84 8.52 14.69 -8.22
C PHE A 84 8.52 16.03 -8.94
N ALA A 85 9.10 17.04 -8.29
CA ALA A 85 9.20 18.39 -8.84
C ALA A 85 9.74 18.38 -10.27
N TYR A 86 9.10 19.14 -11.16
CA TYR A 86 9.38 19.33 -12.59
C TYR A 86 9.08 18.14 -13.51
N VAL A 87 9.13 16.91 -13.05
CA VAL A 87 8.93 15.72 -13.89
C VAL A 87 7.61 15.01 -13.63
N GLY A 88 6.86 15.41 -12.60
CA GLY A 88 5.61 14.77 -12.22
C GLY A 88 5.81 13.26 -12.01
N ASN A 89 4.91 12.45 -12.55
CA ASN A 89 4.96 11.00 -12.44
C ASN A 89 6.03 10.33 -13.32
N ALA A 90 6.76 11.08 -14.14
CA ALA A 90 7.87 10.56 -14.94
C ALA A 90 9.18 10.43 -14.13
N LEU A 91 9.08 10.17 -12.84
CA LEU A 91 10.22 9.91 -11.96
C LEU A 91 10.97 8.65 -12.40
N PRO A 92 12.28 8.72 -12.73
CA PRO A 92 13.04 7.57 -13.19
C PRO A 92 13.23 6.52 -12.09
N ASN A 93 13.55 5.28 -12.47
CA ASN A 93 13.72 4.13 -11.55
C ASN A 93 14.63 4.45 -10.36
N SER A 94 15.73 5.15 -10.57
CA SER A 94 16.65 5.58 -9.50
C SER A 94 15.98 6.53 -8.50
N GLY A 95 15.05 7.37 -8.97
CA GLY A 95 14.23 8.23 -8.12
C GLY A 95 13.22 7.44 -7.30
N GLN A 96 12.59 6.42 -7.88
CA GLN A 96 11.69 5.49 -7.20
C GLN A 96 12.42 4.79 -6.04
N TRP A 97 13.62 4.27 -6.30
CA TRP A 97 14.49 3.65 -5.30
C TRP A 97 14.91 4.62 -4.19
N ARG A 98 15.29 5.84 -4.55
CA ARG A 98 15.66 6.87 -3.59
C ARG A 98 14.50 7.20 -2.65
N ASP A 99 13.29 7.32 -3.17
CA ASP A 99 12.11 7.60 -2.37
C ASP A 99 11.85 6.46 -1.39
N ALA A 100 11.86 5.20 -1.86
CA ALA A 100 11.71 4.03 -1.01
C ALA A 100 12.76 3.99 0.12
N LYS A 101 14.04 4.22 -0.23
CA LYS A 101 15.12 4.25 0.76
C LYS A 101 14.93 5.36 1.80
N LYS A 102 14.55 6.57 1.39
CA LYS A 102 14.30 7.67 2.31
C LYS A 102 13.16 7.35 3.28
N LEU A 103 12.08 6.78 2.79
CA LEU A 103 10.95 6.36 3.63
C LEU A 103 11.37 5.26 4.62
N ARG A 104 12.14 4.29 4.15
CA ARG A 104 12.67 3.23 5.03
C ARG A 104 13.61 3.79 6.11
N ASP A 105 14.52 4.68 5.73
CA ASP A 105 15.47 5.34 6.64
C ASP A 105 14.75 6.24 7.67
N ALA A 106 13.62 6.84 7.28
CA ALA A 106 12.76 7.61 8.18
C ALA A 106 11.91 6.72 9.13
N GLY A 107 12.05 5.39 9.07
CA GLY A 107 11.37 4.48 9.96
C GLY A 107 10.04 3.93 9.45
N CYS A 108 9.61 4.26 8.23
CA CYS A 108 8.40 3.68 7.66
C CYS A 108 8.51 2.16 7.53
N ARG A 109 7.48 1.45 8.03
CA ARG A 109 7.34 -0.01 7.92
C ARG A 109 6.34 -0.40 6.84
N ILE A 110 5.41 0.49 6.50
CA ILE A 110 4.38 0.28 5.50
C ILE A 110 4.19 1.55 4.67
N ILE A 111 3.93 1.37 3.38
CA ILE A 111 3.56 2.45 2.46
C ILE A 111 2.19 2.13 1.86
N ARG A 112 1.22 3.03 2.01
CA ARG A 112 0.00 2.98 1.24
C ARG A 112 0.19 3.79 -0.05
N VAL A 113 0.05 3.13 -1.19
CA VAL A 113 0.21 3.80 -2.47
C VAL A 113 -1.09 4.51 -2.84
N ALA A 114 -1.08 5.82 -2.74
CA ALA A 114 -2.26 6.66 -2.90
C ALA A 114 -2.21 7.40 -4.24
N HIS A 115 -3.27 7.38 -5.04
CA HIS A 115 -4.40 6.46 -5.02
C HIS A 115 -4.38 5.68 -6.34
N TYR A 116 -3.31 4.95 -6.57
CA TYR A 116 -3.02 4.19 -7.80
C TYR A 116 -1.79 3.30 -7.60
N PRO A 117 -1.66 2.19 -8.34
CA PRO A 117 -0.46 1.36 -8.30
C PRO A 117 0.78 2.15 -8.70
N GLN A 118 1.84 2.03 -7.91
CA GLN A 118 3.10 2.74 -8.15
C GLN A 118 3.95 2.06 -9.25
N ASP A 119 5.02 2.74 -9.66
CA ASP A 119 6.02 2.22 -10.58
C ASP A 119 6.60 0.89 -10.09
N PRO A 120 6.81 -0.12 -10.97
CA PRO A 120 7.40 -1.40 -10.57
C PRO A 120 8.74 -1.29 -9.85
N SER A 121 9.57 -0.30 -10.18
CA SER A 121 10.86 -0.09 -9.51
C SER A 121 10.70 0.33 -8.05
N PHE A 122 9.60 1.00 -7.70
CA PHE A 122 9.28 1.29 -6.29
C PHE A 122 8.88 0.02 -5.55
N MET A 123 8.10 -0.85 -6.18
CA MET A 123 7.71 -2.14 -5.61
C MET A 123 8.93 -3.05 -5.40
N ASP A 124 9.83 -3.10 -6.39
CA ASP A 124 11.11 -3.79 -6.28
C ASP A 124 11.96 -3.27 -5.11
N ALA A 125 12.01 -1.95 -4.96
CA ALA A 125 12.73 -1.33 -3.85
C ALA A 125 12.10 -1.68 -2.49
N CYS A 126 10.78 -1.71 -2.39
CA CYS A 126 10.08 -2.12 -1.15
C CYS A 126 10.35 -3.58 -0.81
N ASP A 127 10.40 -4.47 -1.80
CA ASP A 127 10.79 -5.88 -1.61
C ASP A 127 12.19 -6.02 -1.02
N GLU A 128 13.16 -5.28 -1.56
CA GLU A 128 14.58 -5.38 -1.19
C GLU A 128 14.94 -4.61 0.08
N LEU A 129 14.26 -3.49 0.35
CA LEU A 129 14.49 -2.68 1.55
C LEU A 129 13.66 -3.14 2.76
N GLY A 130 12.72 -4.05 2.56
CA GLY A 130 11.87 -4.56 3.62
C GLY A 130 10.81 -3.56 4.09
N MET A 131 9.96 -3.10 3.18
CA MET A 131 8.78 -2.30 3.51
C MET A 131 7.52 -2.99 3.02
N PHE A 132 6.47 -3.01 3.83
CA PHE A 132 5.16 -3.44 3.36
C PHE A 132 4.50 -2.41 2.47
N VAL A 133 3.58 -2.86 1.62
CA VAL A 133 2.81 -2.00 0.72
C VAL A 133 1.33 -2.39 0.77
N ILE A 134 0.47 -1.37 0.85
CA ILE A 134 -0.97 -1.46 0.54
C ILE A 134 -1.12 -0.95 -0.89
N VAL A 135 -1.59 -1.81 -1.80
CA VAL A 135 -1.75 -1.43 -3.21
C VAL A 135 -3.20 -1.07 -3.48
N ALA A 136 -3.42 0.15 -3.97
CA ALA A 136 -4.74 0.73 -4.20
C ALA A 136 -5.13 0.72 -5.68
N THR A 137 -6.41 0.43 -5.96
CA THR A 137 -7.02 0.61 -7.27
C THR A 137 -7.04 2.10 -7.64
N PRO A 138 -6.76 2.47 -8.90
CA PRO A 138 -6.71 3.88 -9.30
C PRO A 138 -8.05 4.60 -9.13
N GLY A 139 -8.03 5.75 -8.44
CA GLY A 139 -9.16 6.68 -8.35
C GLY A 139 -9.54 7.09 -6.93
N TRP A 140 -10.10 8.30 -6.84
CA TRP A 140 -10.65 8.86 -5.59
C TRP A 140 -11.72 9.93 -5.88
N GLN A 141 -12.64 10.12 -4.92
CA GLN A 141 -13.65 11.18 -4.90
C GLN A 141 -14.52 11.30 -6.15
N TYR A 142 -14.61 10.25 -6.95
CA TYR A 142 -15.40 10.25 -8.19
C TYR A 142 -16.07 8.90 -8.41
N TRP A 143 -17.38 8.96 -8.69
CA TRP A 143 -18.20 7.82 -9.10
C TRP A 143 -19.02 8.17 -10.32
N ASN A 144 -19.00 7.30 -11.32
CA ASN A 144 -19.87 7.39 -12.49
C ASN A 144 -20.84 6.20 -12.47
N LYS A 145 -22.13 6.49 -12.68
CA LYS A 145 -23.21 5.48 -12.68
C LYS A 145 -23.27 4.63 -13.94
N GLU A 146 -22.51 5.00 -14.99
CA GLU A 146 -22.44 4.21 -16.21
C GLU A 146 -21.80 2.84 -15.93
N PRO A 147 -22.46 1.72 -16.34
CA PRO A 147 -21.93 0.37 -16.05
C PRO A 147 -20.50 0.15 -16.55
N GLU A 148 -20.11 0.79 -17.62
CA GLU A 148 -18.77 0.72 -18.18
C GLU A 148 -17.70 1.26 -17.24
N PHE A 149 -18.02 2.27 -16.42
CA PHE A 149 -17.10 2.79 -15.42
C PHE A 149 -16.75 1.71 -14.38
N ALA A 150 -17.75 1.08 -13.77
CA ALA A 150 -17.53 0.00 -12.81
C ALA A 150 -16.75 -1.18 -13.44
N ARG A 151 -17.10 -1.56 -14.67
CA ARG A 151 -16.41 -2.62 -15.41
C ARG A 151 -14.92 -2.31 -15.59
N LEU A 152 -14.59 -1.08 -15.98
CA LEU A 152 -13.19 -0.64 -16.18
C LEU A 152 -12.42 -0.59 -14.87
N VAL A 153 -13.02 -0.13 -13.78
CA VAL A 153 -12.38 -0.12 -12.45
C VAL A 153 -12.12 -1.55 -11.96
N HIS A 154 -13.06 -2.46 -12.13
CA HIS A 154 -12.88 -3.88 -11.81
C HIS A 154 -11.76 -4.52 -12.64
N GLU A 155 -11.66 -4.19 -13.93
CA GLU A 155 -10.55 -4.65 -14.76
C GLU A 155 -9.21 -4.07 -14.31
N ASN A 156 -9.16 -2.80 -13.93
CA ASN A 156 -7.95 -2.19 -13.34
C ASN A 156 -7.54 -2.92 -12.04
N THR A 157 -8.50 -3.25 -11.18
CA THR A 157 -8.25 -4.04 -9.97
C THR A 157 -7.64 -5.41 -10.31
N ARG A 158 -8.17 -6.11 -11.30
CA ARG A 158 -7.65 -7.39 -11.79
C ARG A 158 -6.21 -7.27 -12.29
N GLN A 159 -5.94 -6.29 -13.13
CA GLN A 159 -4.61 -6.04 -13.69
C GLN A 159 -3.59 -5.64 -12.61
N MET A 160 -4.00 -4.80 -11.66
CA MET A 160 -3.19 -4.41 -10.50
C MET A 160 -2.71 -5.64 -9.71
N ILE A 161 -3.64 -6.54 -9.36
CA ILE A 161 -3.32 -7.74 -8.60
C ILE A 161 -2.39 -8.67 -9.40
N ARG A 162 -2.67 -8.89 -10.67
CA ARG A 162 -1.84 -9.73 -11.56
C ARG A 162 -0.43 -9.19 -11.69
N ARG A 163 -0.27 -7.86 -11.77
CA ARG A 163 1.03 -7.21 -11.85
C ARG A 163 1.84 -7.39 -10.58
N ASP A 164 1.21 -7.18 -9.41
CA ASP A 164 1.94 -6.98 -8.15
C ASP A 164 1.89 -8.19 -7.20
N ARG A 165 1.13 -9.25 -7.50
CA ARG A 165 0.93 -10.38 -6.58
C ARG A 165 2.19 -11.17 -6.22
N ASN A 166 3.26 -11.05 -6.99
CA ASN A 166 4.53 -11.74 -6.71
C ASN A 166 5.46 -10.93 -5.79
N HIS A 167 5.19 -9.64 -5.57
CA HIS A 167 5.98 -8.83 -4.66
C HIS A 167 5.77 -9.25 -3.20
N ALA A 168 6.85 -9.55 -2.49
CA ALA A 168 6.81 -9.94 -1.09
C ALA A 168 6.31 -8.80 -0.18
N CYS A 169 6.58 -7.56 -0.57
CA CYS A 169 6.18 -6.36 0.15
C CYS A 169 4.66 -6.13 0.17
N VAL A 170 3.90 -6.60 -0.82
CA VAL A 170 2.45 -6.38 -0.87
C VAL A 170 1.77 -7.09 0.29
N LEU A 171 1.27 -6.32 1.25
CA LEU A 171 0.61 -6.83 2.44
C LEU A 171 -0.92 -6.82 2.32
N MET A 172 -1.48 -5.77 1.77
CA MET A 172 -2.92 -5.57 1.59
C MET A 172 -3.25 -5.10 0.19
N TRP A 173 -4.46 -5.44 -0.26
CA TRP A 173 -5.08 -4.90 -1.46
C TRP A 173 -6.17 -3.92 -1.06
N GLU A 174 -6.23 -2.78 -1.70
CA GLU A 174 -7.32 -1.79 -1.57
C GLU A 174 -8.06 -1.70 -2.92
N PRO A 175 -9.01 -2.62 -3.18
CA PRO A 175 -9.63 -2.76 -4.51
C PRO A 175 -10.81 -1.80 -4.73
N ILE A 176 -10.87 -0.74 -3.97
CA ILE A 176 -11.94 0.24 -3.92
C ILE A 176 -11.43 1.65 -4.21
N LEU A 177 -12.33 2.56 -4.50
CA LEU A 177 -12.02 3.96 -4.78
C LEU A 177 -11.97 4.77 -3.49
N ASN A 178 -10.85 5.43 -3.22
CA ASN A 178 -10.66 6.23 -2.03
C ASN A 178 -11.70 7.36 -1.95
N GLU A 179 -12.25 7.64 -0.74
CA GLU A 179 -13.19 8.73 -0.46
C GLU A 179 -14.35 8.83 -1.47
N THR A 180 -14.83 7.71 -1.94
CA THR A 180 -15.83 7.65 -2.99
C THR A 180 -17.09 6.96 -2.49
N ARG A 181 -18.26 7.54 -2.74
CA ARG A 181 -19.55 6.91 -2.49
C ARG A 181 -19.94 6.05 -3.67
N TYR A 182 -19.60 4.77 -3.61
CA TYR A 182 -19.99 3.75 -4.58
C TYR A 182 -21.05 2.80 -4.00
N PRO A 183 -21.83 2.11 -4.84
CA PRO A 183 -22.81 1.12 -4.36
C PRO A 183 -22.10 -0.12 -3.79
N LEU A 184 -22.78 -0.79 -2.85
CA LEU A 184 -22.22 -1.96 -2.17
C LEU A 184 -21.86 -3.11 -3.12
N ASP A 185 -22.68 -3.34 -4.14
CA ASP A 185 -22.42 -4.38 -5.15
C ASP A 185 -21.10 -4.18 -5.90
N PHE A 186 -20.71 -2.94 -6.15
CA PHE A 186 -19.39 -2.61 -6.69
C PHE A 186 -18.26 -3.09 -5.78
N ALA A 187 -18.36 -2.82 -4.48
CA ALA A 187 -17.33 -3.24 -3.51
C ALA A 187 -17.29 -4.78 -3.34
N LEU A 188 -18.46 -5.43 -3.32
CA LEU A 188 -18.53 -6.89 -3.23
C LEU A 188 -17.93 -7.58 -4.46
N GLU A 189 -18.16 -7.03 -5.66
CA GLU A 189 -17.53 -7.54 -6.88
C GLU A 189 -16.01 -7.31 -6.88
N ALA A 190 -15.54 -6.14 -6.44
CA ALA A 190 -14.10 -5.88 -6.27
C ALA A 190 -13.44 -6.84 -5.29
N LEU A 191 -14.11 -7.17 -4.18
CA LEU A 191 -13.67 -8.17 -3.21
C LEU A 191 -13.61 -9.57 -3.84
N ARG A 192 -14.64 -9.96 -4.59
CA ARG A 192 -14.70 -11.26 -5.31
C ARG A 192 -13.51 -11.39 -6.29
N ILE A 193 -13.28 -10.35 -7.08
CA ILE A 193 -12.14 -10.31 -8.02
C ILE A 193 -10.81 -10.45 -7.28
N THR A 194 -10.66 -9.75 -6.16
CA THR A 194 -9.42 -9.81 -5.37
C THR A 194 -9.15 -11.22 -4.86
N LYS A 195 -10.17 -11.89 -4.33
CA LYS A 195 -10.06 -13.28 -3.85
C LYS A 195 -9.84 -14.29 -4.98
N GLU A 196 -10.38 -14.03 -6.17
CA GLU A 196 -10.16 -14.84 -7.37
C GLU A 196 -8.72 -14.73 -7.88
N GLU A 197 -8.19 -13.51 -7.99
CA GLU A 197 -6.84 -13.26 -8.52
C GLU A 197 -5.73 -13.60 -7.51
N TYR A 198 -6.05 -13.54 -6.21
CA TYR A 198 -5.14 -13.92 -5.14
C TYR A 198 -5.87 -14.77 -4.06
N PRO A 199 -6.08 -16.06 -4.31
CA PRO A 199 -6.82 -16.96 -3.39
C PRO A 199 -6.00 -17.42 -2.17
N TYR A 200 -4.84 -16.86 -1.92
CA TYR A 200 -3.93 -17.29 -0.86
C TYR A 200 -4.05 -16.40 0.38
N PRO A 201 -3.87 -16.98 1.60
CA PRO A 201 -3.91 -16.22 2.84
C PRO A 201 -2.71 -15.27 2.97
N GLY A 202 -2.82 -14.30 3.88
CA GLY A 202 -1.71 -13.41 4.26
C GLY A 202 -1.60 -12.12 3.46
N ARG A 203 -2.62 -11.81 2.65
CA ARG A 203 -2.84 -10.49 2.04
C ARG A 203 -4.32 -10.17 2.14
N PRO A 204 -4.79 -9.65 3.26
CA PRO A 204 -6.17 -9.27 3.46
C PRO A 204 -6.55 -8.10 2.55
N VAL A 205 -7.84 -7.94 2.34
CA VAL A 205 -8.41 -6.80 1.61
C VAL A 205 -8.72 -5.69 2.60
N ALA A 206 -8.13 -4.54 2.43
CA ALA A 206 -8.44 -3.38 3.25
C ALA A 206 -9.77 -2.75 2.84
N ALA A 207 -10.60 -2.38 3.81
CA ALA A 207 -11.83 -1.66 3.56
C ALA A 207 -11.56 -0.21 3.19
N ALA A 208 -12.46 0.38 2.40
CA ALA A 208 -12.53 1.82 2.26
C ALA A 208 -13.06 2.46 3.54
N ASP A 209 -13.05 3.76 3.51
CA ASP A 209 -13.60 4.58 4.58
C ASP A 209 -15.12 4.47 4.72
N VAL A 210 -15.59 5.14 5.77
CA VAL A 210 -16.98 5.24 6.25
C VAL A 210 -18.03 5.76 5.24
N HIS A 211 -17.67 6.05 4.00
CA HIS A 211 -18.60 6.65 3.02
C HIS A 211 -19.45 5.62 2.30
N SER A 212 -19.20 4.33 2.49
CA SER A 212 -19.91 3.24 1.81
C SER A 212 -20.42 2.24 2.86
N ALA A 213 -21.66 2.43 3.28
CA ALA A 213 -22.33 1.61 4.29
C ALA A 213 -22.32 0.10 3.91
N GLY A 214 -21.96 -0.76 4.87
CA GLY A 214 -21.94 -2.22 4.72
C GLY A 214 -20.70 -2.78 4.02
N VAL A 215 -19.74 -1.94 3.65
CA VAL A 215 -18.47 -2.41 3.05
C VAL A 215 -17.58 -3.03 4.11
N GLU A 216 -17.48 -2.40 5.27
CA GLU A 216 -16.61 -2.79 6.38
C GLU A 216 -16.88 -4.22 6.84
N GLU A 217 -18.15 -4.65 6.88
CA GLU A 217 -18.54 -5.97 7.33
C GLU A 217 -17.97 -7.12 6.49
N ASN A 218 -17.57 -6.81 5.24
CA ASN A 218 -17.15 -7.81 4.26
C ASN A 218 -15.62 -7.88 4.07
N TYR A 219 -14.88 -6.91 4.59
CA TYR A 219 -13.45 -6.77 4.37
C TYR A 219 -12.63 -7.24 5.58
N ASP A 220 -11.40 -7.67 5.36
CA ASP A 220 -10.56 -8.27 6.41
C ASP A 220 -9.92 -7.22 7.32
N VAL A 221 -9.68 -6.00 6.81
CA VAL A 221 -9.16 -4.84 7.56
C VAL A 221 -10.11 -3.68 7.35
N VAL A 222 -10.40 -2.97 8.43
CA VAL A 222 -11.30 -1.80 8.44
C VAL A 222 -10.50 -0.53 8.61
N TYR A 223 -10.82 0.51 7.86
CA TYR A 223 -10.21 1.81 8.08
C TYR A 223 -10.88 2.54 9.25
N GLY A 224 -10.07 2.93 10.21
CA GLY A 224 -10.51 3.58 11.43
C GLY A 224 -9.36 4.28 12.15
N TRP A 225 -9.63 4.77 13.35
CA TRP A 225 -8.67 5.50 14.17
C TRP A 225 -8.23 4.67 15.38
N PRO A 226 -7.14 5.07 16.06
CA PRO A 226 -6.78 4.51 17.36
C PRO A 226 -7.96 4.55 18.33
N GLY A 227 -8.27 3.43 18.98
CA GLY A 227 -9.39 3.31 19.90
C GLY A 227 -10.74 2.95 19.28
N ASP A 228 -10.84 2.80 17.97
CA ASP A 228 -12.05 2.42 17.25
C ASP A 228 -12.36 0.90 17.32
N ASP A 229 -11.90 0.19 18.32
CA ASP A 229 -12.06 -1.27 18.45
C ASP A 229 -13.51 -1.75 18.32
N GLU A 230 -14.47 -0.88 18.67
CA GLU A 230 -15.91 -1.14 18.58
C GLU A 230 -16.50 -0.93 17.17
N LYS A 231 -15.73 -0.38 16.23
CA LYS A 231 -16.19 -0.18 14.85
C LYS A 231 -16.45 -1.47 14.10
N THR A 232 -15.96 -2.57 14.58
CA THR A 232 -16.17 -3.88 13.98
C THR A 232 -16.51 -4.90 15.04
N ASP A 233 -17.61 -5.58 14.84
CA ASP A 233 -18.05 -6.69 15.70
C ASP A 233 -17.26 -7.98 15.43
N SER A 234 -16.61 -8.08 14.27
CA SER A 234 -15.83 -9.25 13.92
C SER A 234 -14.58 -9.40 14.80
N PRO A 235 -14.39 -10.55 15.48
CA PRO A 235 -13.23 -10.78 16.34
C PRO A 235 -11.90 -10.84 15.55
N GLU A 236 -11.94 -11.10 14.26
CA GLU A 236 -10.76 -11.32 13.41
C GLU A 236 -10.31 -10.06 12.68
N GLN A 237 -11.21 -9.06 12.52
CA GLN A 237 -10.88 -7.83 11.80
C GLN A 237 -9.90 -6.98 12.59
N CYS A 238 -8.94 -6.41 11.86
CA CYS A 238 -8.02 -5.41 12.36
C CYS A 238 -8.39 -4.01 11.85
N ILE A 239 -7.91 -2.98 12.55
CA ILE A 239 -8.15 -1.56 12.23
C ILE A 239 -6.85 -0.91 11.79
N PHE A 240 -6.91 -0.15 10.71
CA PHE A 240 -5.77 0.61 10.19
C PHE A 240 -6.18 2.04 9.87
N THR A 241 -5.39 3.04 10.25
CA THR A 241 -5.63 4.43 9.86
C THR A 241 -4.99 4.68 8.49
N ARG A 242 -5.82 4.79 7.46
CA ARG A 242 -5.33 4.97 6.07
C ARG A 242 -4.57 6.28 5.85
N GLU A 243 -4.95 7.34 6.56
CA GLU A 243 -4.35 8.67 6.46
C GLU A 243 -4.42 9.38 7.80
N TYR A 244 -3.27 9.79 8.36
CA TYR A 244 -3.21 10.61 9.56
C TYR A 244 -2.23 11.77 9.37
N GLY A 245 -2.32 12.77 10.25
CA GLY A 245 -1.49 13.97 10.14
C GLY A 245 -1.95 14.95 9.07
N GLU A 246 -3.01 14.60 8.34
CA GLU A 246 -3.67 15.48 7.41
C GLU A 246 -4.67 16.38 8.12
N ASN A 247 -4.77 17.61 7.68
CA ASN A 247 -5.88 18.46 7.98
C ASN A 247 -6.31 19.15 6.68
N VAL A 248 -7.26 18.50 5.99
CA VAL A 248 -7.69 18.90 4.64
C VAL A 248 -8.53 20.16 4.65
N ASP A 249 -9.24 20.41 5.74
CA ASP A 249 -10.16 21.57 5.85
C ASP A 249 -9.41 22.89 5.79
N ASP A 250 -8.10 22.82 5.86
CA ASP A 250 -7.20 23.96 5.99
C ASP A 250 -6.28 24.17 4.76
N TRP A 251 -6.78 23.90 3.56
CA TRP A 251 -6.03 24.05 2.31
C TRP A 251 -5.31 25.40 2.16
N TYR A 252 -5.95 26.47 2.64
CA TYR A 252 -5.44 27.82 2.59
C TYR A 252 -4.83 28.30 3.90
N ALA A 253 -4.94 27.50 4.98
CA ALA A 253 -4.48 27.92 6.28
C ALA A 253 -3.02 27.59 6.51
N HIS A 254 -2.20 28.60 6.52
CA HIS A 254 -0.80 28.55 6.90
C HIS A 254 -0.57 28.36 8.41
N ASN A 255 -1.63 28.31 9.19
CA ASN A 255 -1.61 28.13 10.65
C ASN A 255 -1.82 26.70 11.13
N ASN A 256 -2.00 25.75 10.20
CA ASN A 256 -2.11 24.34 10.55
C ASN A 256 -0.77 23.79 11.04
N ASN A 257 -0.77 23.20 12.23
CA ASN A 257 0.44 22.68 12.88
C ASN A 257 1.13 21.55 12.10
N ASN A 258 0.40 20.83 11.24
CA ASN A 258 0.94 19.74 10.41
C ASN A 258 1.48 20.21 9.07
N ARG A 259 1.47 21.51 8.78
CA ARG A 259 1.95 22.07 7.52
C ARG A 259 3.07 23.08 7.77
N ALA A 260 4.18 22.89 7.10
CA ALA A 260 5.27 23.84 7.12
C ALA A 260 6.07 23.79 5.82
N SER A 261 6.12 24.91 5.11
CA SER A 261 7.11 25.13 4.05
C SER A 261 8.45 25.48 4.67
N ARG A 262 9.54 25.00 4.06
CA ARG A 262 10.90 25.41 4.47
C ARG A 262 11.12 26.93 4.40
N SER A 263 10.43 27.60 3.49
CA SER A 263 10.50 29.06 3.34
C SER A 263 9.85 29.85 4.49
N TRP A 264 9.05 29.19 5.36
CA TRP A 264 8.40 29.86 6.50
C TRP A 264 9.29 29.98 7.73
N GLY A 265 10.50 29.42 7.69
CA GLY A 265 11.48 29.46 8.76
C GLY A 265 11.38 28.28 9.74
N GLU A 266 12.23 28.31 10.76
CA GLU A 266 12.43 27.19 11.68
C GLU A 266 11.25 26.93 12.60
N ARG A 267 10.59 28.00 13.09
CA ARG A 267 9.50 27.85 14.06
C ARG A 267 8.32 27.02 13.53
N PRO A 268 7.77 27.25 12.33
CA PRO A 268 6.76 26.37 11.75
C PRO A 268 7.23 24.94 11.55
N LEU A 269 8.48 24.74 11.13
CA LEU A 269 9.07 23.40 10.97
C LEU A 269 9.15 22.64 12.28
N LEU A 270 9.51 23.31 13.38
CA LEU A 270 9.55 22.70 14.71
C LEU A 270 8.15 22.37 15.22
N VAL A 271 7.18 23.27 15.01
CA VAL A 271 5.77 23.02 15.37
C VAL A 271 5.22 21.81 14.62
N GLN A 272 5.49 21.71 13.31
CA GLN A 272 5.12 20.54 12.51
C GLN A 272 5.74 19.26 13.09
N ALA A 273 7.02 19.27 13.38
CA ALA A 273 7.71 18.10 13.92
C ALA A 273 7.10 17.63 15.26
N LEU A 274 6.81 18.55 16.17
CA LEU A 274 6.18 18.22 17.46
C LEU A 274 4.75 17.70 17.30
N SER A 275 3.98 18.27 16.37
CA SER A 275 2.61 17.83 16.09
C SER A 275 2.59 16.42 15.48
N LEU A 276 3.44 16.16 14.50
CA LEU A 276 3.55 14.83 13.89
C LEU A 276 4.09 13.79 14.87
N ALA A 277 5.08 14.16 15.71
CA ALA A 277 5.60 13.28 16.75
C ALA A 277 4.51 12.84 17.74
N LYS A 278 3.58 13.74 18.10
CA LYS A 278 2.44 13.40 18.96
C LYS A 278 1.51 12.40 18.29
N SER A 279 1.15 12.63 17.03
CA SER A 279 0.31 11.69 16.27
C SER A 279 0.98 10.33 16.10
N TYR A 280 2.28 10.32 15.87
CA TYR A 280 3.09 9.10 15.75
C TYR A 280 3.10 8.31 17.07
N ASP A 281 3.30 8.97 18.22
CA ASP A 281 3.31 8.35 19.53
C ASP A 281 1.95 7.70 19.84
N GLU A 282 0.85 8.37 19.52
CA GLU A 282 -0.51 7.84 19.66
C GLU A 282 -0.70 6.57 18.83
N MET A 283 -0.37 6.61 17.53
CA MET A 283 -0.46 5.46 16.63
C MET A 283 0.41 4.29 17.12
N TYR A 284 1.61 4.59 17.62
CA TYR A 284 2.57 3.57 18.05
C TYR A 284 2.18 2.88 19.35
N ARG A 285 1.54 3.60 20.27
CA ARG A 285 1.17 3.07 21.59
C ARG A 285 -0.19 2.36 21.61
N THR A 286 -1.03 2.61 20.62
CA THR A 286 -2.35 1.98 20.57
C THR A 286 -2.21 0.49 20.24
N THR A 287 -2.94 -0.34 20.96
CA THR A 287 -2.95 -1.80 20.84
C THR A 287 -4.36 -2.31 20.56
N GLY A 288 -4.59 -3.60 20.64
CA GLY A 288 -5.89 -4.21 20.37
C GLY A 288 -6.06 -4.52 18.88
N LYS A 289 -7.22 -4.21 18.32
CA LYS A 289 -7.48 -4.41 16.88
C LYS A 289 -6.69 -3.44 16.00
N PHE A 290 -6.21 -2.34 16.56
CA PHE A 290 -5.43 -1.34 15.83
C PHE A 290 -4.04 -1.86 15.48
N ILE A 291 -3.70 -1.87 14.19
CA ILE A 291 -2.42 -2.41 13.68
C ILE A 291 -1.50 -1.37 13.09
N GLY A 292 -1.90 -0.09 13.04
CA GLY A 292 -1.04 0.97 12.53
C GLY A 292 -1.73 2.00 11.66
N GLY A 293 -0.94 2.82 10.99
CA GLY A 293 -1.46 3.87 10.13
C GLY A 293 -0.42 4.43 9.16
N ALA A 294 -0.91 5.13 8.15
CA ALA A 294 -0.12 5.78 7.11
C ALA A 294 -0.28 7.30 7.16
N GLN A 295 0.81 8.03 7.41
CA GLN A 295 0.82 9.49 7.42
C GLN A 295 0.44 10.04 6.04
N TRP A 296 -0.43 11.03 6.01
CA TRP A 296 -0.64 11.88 4.86
C TRP A 296 0.15 13.18 5.01
N HIS A 297 1.19 13.45 4.28
CA HIS A 297 1.89 12.72 3.22
C HIS A 297 3.39 12.88 3.51
N PRO A 298 4.29 11.95 3.18
CA PRO A 298 5.70 12.06 3.60
C PRO A 298 6.48 13.10 2.80
N PHE A 299 6.05 13.46 1.59
CA PHE A 299 6.70 14.44 0.73
C PHE A 299 5.76 15.61 0.48
N ASP A 300 6.28 16.82 0.50
CA ASP A 300 5.52 17.95 -0.07
C ASP A 300 5.25 17.67 -1.54
N HIS A 301 4.01 17.82 -1.98
CA HIS A 301 3.63 17.49 -3.35
C HIS A 301 2.61 18.46 -3.91
N GLN A 302 2.60 18.59 -5.24
CA GLN A 302 1.63 19.39 -5.96
C GLN A 302 0.32 18.63 -6.09
N ARG A 303 -0.79 19.30 -5.78
CA ARG A 303 -2.13 18.75 -5.95
C ARG A 303 -2.83 19.40 -7.13
N GLY A 304 -2.47 19.16 -8.30
CA GLY A 304 -2.97 19.60 -9.60
C GLY A 304 -4.11 20.65 -9.74
N TYR A 305 -5.00 20.71 -8.79
CA TYR A 305 -6.15 21.64 -8.75
C TYR A 305 -5.97 22.80 -7.75
N HIS A 306 -4.80 22.89 -7.09
CA HIS A 306 -4.51 23.94 -6.12
C HIS A 306 -3.20 24.67 -6.48
N PRO A 307 -3.14 26.00 -6.37
CA PRO A 307 -1.92 26.76 -6.71
C PRO A 307 -0.75 26.47 -5.77
N ASP A 308 -1.03 26.16 -4.50
CA ASP A 308 -0.02 25.88 -3.51
C ASP A 308 0.25 24.38 -3.38
N PRO A 309 1.52 23.97 -3.18
CA PRO A 309 1.84 22.61 -2.80
C PRO A 309 1.23 22.25 -1.44
N TYR A 310 0.97 20.97 -1.22
CA TYR A 310 0.69 20.45 0.10
C TYR A 310 2.01 20.34 0.89
N TRP A 311 2.15 21.12 1.96
CA TRP A 311 3.37 21.18 2.78
C TRP A 311 3.34 20.30 4.04
N GLY A 312 2.57 19.23 4.02
CA GLY A 312 2.45 18.27 5.13
C GLY A 312 3.60 17.27 5.24
N GLY A 313 4.55 17.28 4.30
CA GLY A 313 5.63 16.32 4.25
C GLY A 313 6.65 16.43 5.38
N ILE A 314 7.21 15.28 5.78
CA ILE A 314 8.44 15.22 6.58
C ILE A 314 9.68 15.48 5.71
N PHE A 315 9.52 15.38 4.40
CA PHE A 315 10.46 15.84 3.39
C PHE A 315 9.80 16.91 2.51
N ASP A 316 10.58 17.84 2.02
CA ASP A 316 10.10 18.79 1.02
C ASP A 316 9.91 18.12 -0.37
N ALA A 317 9.43 18.89 -1.37
CA ALA A 317 9.19 18.40 -2.73
C ALA A 317 10.46 17.88 -3.43
N PHE A 318 11.64 18.30 -2.98
CA PHE A 318 12.94 17.82 -3.47
C PHE A 318 13.51 16.68 -2.63
N ARG A 319 12.73 16.15 -1.70
CA ARG A 319 13.12 15.06 -0.79
C ARG A 319 14.21 15.48 0.22
N GLN A 320 14.35 16.78 0.52
CA GLN A 320 15.19 17.22 1.61
C GLN A 320 14.42 17.06 2.95
N PRO A 321 15.05 16.52 4.00
CA PRO A 321 14.36 16.32 5.27
C PRO A 321 13.97 17.65 5.91
N LYS A 322 12.80 17.71 6.52
CA LYS A 322 12.40 18.75 7.44
C LYS A 322 12.81 18.36 8.88
N TYR A 323 12.17 18.93 9.89
CA TYR A 323 12.49 18.62 11.30
C TYR A 323 11.67 17.43 11.85
N ALA A 324 10.61 17.01 11.13
CA ALA A 324 9.76 15.89 11.50
C ALA A 324 10.36 14.54 11.12
#